data_12ba650063b37727cedc4cc06c7dd1da
#
_entry.id   12ba650063b37727cedc4cc06c7dd1da
#
_cell.length_a   1.000
_cell.length_b   1.000
_cell.length_c   1.000
_cell.angle_alpha   90.00
_cell.angle_beta   90.00
_cell.angle_gamma   90.00
#
_symmetry.space_group_name_H-M   'P 1'
#
loop_
_entity.id
_entity.type
_entity.pdbx_description
1 polymer ?
#
loop_
_entity_poly.entity_id
_entity_poly.type
_entity_poly.pdbx_seq_one_letter_code
_entity_poly.pdbx_strand_id
1 'polypeptide(L)'
;MPLTRRHALAALALATTAAVSSGAQAQTPSRLRVAGVYTVPVTQPWVGRIDAALKAAAARGDIDYTVVDGVPAADYERALRQQVAAGVKLIVGESFGVEAAARQVAREFPTTVFLMASNGRPQAPNYNVFDNHIHEAAYLSGMVAGGMSASGRIGLVAGFPVPEVNRLMNAFMSGVRDTHPRAVFMVRFIDSWFDPPAARQAALALIDQGADLLYAERPGVAEAAQERRVLAIGNVVDLQAQFPDTIVASALWDMQPTIDEAVKVVAAGTLFARDYARFSSLRLKGSSLSPLGRFEGRVPAAVTDRVKARTAAIVSGAFVVRVDPGTPRGQLP
;
A
#
# COMPACT_ATOMS: atom_id res chain seq x y z
N MET A 1 76.27 47.55 -63.33
CA MET A 1 77.26 47.06 -62.36
C MET A 1 76.78 47.26 -60.97
N PRO A 2 77.04 46.38 -60.00
CA PRO A 2 76.66 44.98 -59.93
C PRO A 2 75.72 44.67 -58.77
N LEU A 3 75.23 43.44 -58.84
CA LEU A 3 74.41 42.70 -57.87
C LEU A 3 74.96 42.65 -56.44
N THR A 4 74.06 42.58 -55.45
CA THR A 4 74.30 41.69 -54.32
C THR A 4 72.93 41.13 -53.77
N ARG A 5 72.90 39.81 -53.70
CA ARG A 5 71.83 38.98 -53.08
C ARG A 5 71.87 39.14 -51.57
N ARG A 6 70.74 39.27 -50.97
CA ARG A 6 70.58 38.98 -49.53
C ARG A 6 69.43 38.01 -49.33
N HIS A 7 69.78 36.93 -48.70
CA HIS A 7 68.88 35.83 -48.30
C HIS A 7 67.96 36.33 -47.14
N ALA A 8 66.67 36.19 -47.33
CA ALA A 8 65.72 36.27 -46.25
C ALA A 8 65.38 34.90 -45.76
N LEU A 9 65.73 34.57 -44.50
CA LEU A 9 65.31 33.38 -43.76
C LEU A 9 63.86 33.63 -43.24
N ALA A 10 62.94 32.83 -43.75
CA ALA A 10 61.57 32.77 -43.18
C ALA A 10 61.55 31.84 -41.97
N ALA A 11 61.33 32.42 -40.81
CA ALA A 11 61.06 31.65 -39.60
C ALA A 11 59.57 31.24 -39.57
N LEU A 12 59.29 29.96 -39.69
CA LEU A 12 57.95 29.37 -39.58
C LEU A 12 57.64 29.20 -38.12
N ALA A 13 56.74 30.02 -37.54
CA ALA A 13 56.22 29.85 -36.19
C ALA A 13 55.03 28.86 -36.22
N LEU A 14 55.25 27.66 -35.72
CA LEU A 14 54.15 26.71 -35.42
C LEU A 14 53.37 27.19 -34.21
N ALA A 15 52.16 27.69 -34.43
CA ALA A 15 51.20 27.91 -33.38
C ALA A 15 50.46 26.60 -33.06
N THR A 16 50.85 25.91 -31.99
CA THR A 16 50.13 24.78 -31.43
C THR A 16 48.86 25.28 -30.71
N THR A 17 47.71 25.19 -31.35
CA THR A 17 46.42 25.38 -30.75
C THR A 17 46.10 24.17 -29.85
N ALA A 18 46.29 24.32 -28.55
CA ALA A 18 45.78 23.36 -27.57
C ALA A 18 44.23 23.45 -27.54
N ALA A 19 43.61 22.46 -28.18
CA ALA A 19 42.16 22.27 -28.04
C ALA A 19 41.84 21.84 -26.60
N VAL A 20 41.35 22.77 -25.79
CA VAL A 20 40.77 22.47 -24.48
C VAL A 20 39.44 21.75 -24.74
N SER A 21 39.50 20.41 -24.73
CA SER A 21 38.29 19.57 -24.71
C SER A 21 37.60 19.78 -23.36
N SER A 22 36.67 20.73 -23.30
CA SER A 22 35.70 20.81 -22.19
C SER A 22 34.88 19.54 -22.24
N GLY A 23 35.30 18.52 -21.50
CA GLY A 23 34.48 17.34 -21.23
C GLY A 23 33.19 17.81 -20.58
N ALA A 24 32.12 17.88 -21.33
CA ALA A 24 30.79 17.96 -20.79
C ALA A 24 30.58 16.71 -19.91
N GLN A 25 30.81 16.84 -18.61
CA GLN A 25 30.39 15.83 -17.66
C GLN A 25 28.86 15.75 -17.83
N ALA A 26 28.40 14.64 -18.42
CA ALA A 26 27.00 14.28 -18.44
C ALA A 26 26.56 14.26 -16.97
N GLN A 27 25.85 15.29 -16.54
CA GLN A 27 25.20 15.31 -15.23
C GLN A 27 24.26 14.13 -15.22
N THR A 28 24.59 13.11 -14.42
CA THR A 28 23.66 12.03 -14.11
C THR A 28 22.35 12.69 -13.69
N PRO A 29 21.22 12.43 -14.35
CA PRO A 29 19.97 13.08 -13.99
C PRO A 29 19.72 12.83 -12.50
N SER A 30 19.54 13.92 -11.74
CA SER A 30 19.32 13.84 -10.31
C SER A 30 18.04 13.02 -10.10
N ARG A 31 18.14 11.94 -9.30
CA ARG A 31 16.99 11.09 -8.99
C ARG A 31 15.89 11.91 -8.35
N LEU A 32 14.65 11.51 -8.58
CA LEU A 32 13.50 12.14 -7.97
C LEU A 32 13.57 11.99 -6.44
N ARG A 33 13.61 13.10 -5.70
CA ARG A 33 13.57 13.09 -4.23
C ARG A 33 12.16 12.81 -3.75
N VAL A 34 11.99 11.74 -2.97
CA VAL A 34 10.70 11.28 -2.43
C VAL A 34 10.81 11.12 -0.91
N ALA A 35 9.80 11.56 -0.19
CA ALA A 35 9.71 11.36 1.25
C ALA A 35 8.44 10.59 1.64
N GLY A 36 8.58 9.61 2.54
CA GLY A 36 7.47 9.05 3.30
C GLY A 36 7.29 9.86 4.58
N VAL A 37 6.05 10.30 4.88
CA VAL A 37 5.72 11.01 6.13
C VAL A 37 4.49 10.37 6.77
N TYR A 38 4.68 9.74 7.94
CA TYR A 38 3.66 8.91 8.56
C TYR A 38 3.43 9.29 10.02
N THR A 39 2.16 9.21 10.47
CA THR A 39 1.78 9.46 11.88
C THR A 39 2.03 8.24 12.78
N VAL A 40 2.18 7.07 12.17
CA VAL A 40 2.48 5.81 12.87
C VAL A 40 3.83 5.24 12.43
N PRO A 41 4.46 4.35 13.21
CA PRO A 41 5.70 3.69 12.80
C PRO A 41 5.54 2.83 11.55
N VAL A 42 6.58 2.75 10.70
CA VAL A 42 6.60 1.88 9.50
C VAL A 42 6.52 0.38 9.83
N THR A 43 6.68 0.00 11.08
CA THR A 43 6.43 -1.36 11.57
C THR A 43 4.95 -1.73 11.62
N GLN A 44 4.06 -0.73 11.58
CA GLN A 44 2.62 -0.96 11.43
C GLN A 44 2.37 -1.50 10.02
N PRO A 45 1.68 -2.65 9.86
CA PRO A 45 1.61 -3.38 8.59
C PRO A 45 1.10 -2.56 7.40
N TRP A 46 0.10 -1.70 7.60
CA TRP A 46 -0.50 -0.91 6.52
C TRP A 46 0.50 0.12 5.97
N VAL A 47 1.10 0.92 6.84
CA VAL A 47 2.14 1.91 6.45
C VAL A 47 3.40 1.22 5.94
N GLY A 48 3.75 0.08 6.53
CA GLY A 48 4.87 -0.75 6.08
C GLY A 48 4.78 -1.19 4.61
N ARG A 49 3.56 -1.35 4.05
CA ARG A 49 3.40 -1.64 2.61
C ARG A 49 3.78 -0.46 1.72
N ILE A 50 3.50 0.76 2.18
CA ILE A 50 3.88 1.98 1.46
C ILE A 50 5.40 2.14 1.48
N ASP A 51 6.00 2.03 2.67
CA ASP A 51 7.44 2.13 2.89
C ASP A 51 8.21 1.08 2.09
N ALA A 52 7.74 -0.17 2.06
CA ALA A 52 8.34 -1.25 1.29
C ALA A 52 8.36 -0.97 -0.22
N ALA A 53 7.28 -0.43 -0.77
CA ALA A 53 7.20 -0.08 -2.19
C ALA A 53 8.14 1.09 -2.55
N LEU A 54 8.25 2.09 -1.67
CA LEU A 54 9.19 3.21 -1.84
C LEU A 54 10.65 2.75 -1.73
N LYS A 55 10.97 1.88 -0.77
CA LYS A 55 12.30 1.24 -0.65
C LYS A 55 12.65 0.42 -1.89
N ALA A 56 11.69 -0.33 -2.44
CA ALA A 56 11.90 -1.08 -3.67
C ALA A 56 12.18 -0.16 -4.87
N ALA A 57 11.46 0.95 -5.01
CA ALA A 57 11.72 1.95 -6.04
C ALA A 57 13.11 2.60 -5.86
N ALA A 58 13.53 2.89 -4.63
CA ALA A 58 14.87 3.40 -4.33
C ALA A 58 15.96 2.38 -4.65
N ALA A 59 15.75 1.10 -4.32
CA ALA A 59 16.69 0.02 -4.62
C ALA A 59 16.88 -0.19 -6.13
N ARG A 60 15.86 0.06 -6.95
CA ARG A 60 15.95 0.07 -8.41
C ARG A 60 16.67 1.31 -8.97
N GLY A 61 16.89 2.33 -8.14
CA GLY A 61 17.51 3.60 -8.54
C GLY A 61 16.54 4.61 -9.17
N ASP A 62 15.21 4.40 -9.03
CA ASP A 62 14.19 5.29 -9.60
C ASP A 62 14.06 6.60 -8.81
N ILE A 63 14.30 6.54 -7.49
CA ILE A 63 14.13 7.65 -6.56
C ILE A 63 15.24 7.71 -5.51
N ASP A 64 15.41 8.88 -4.89
CA ASP A 64 16.11 9.08 -3.61
C ASP A 64 15.05 9.16 -2.52
N TYR A 65 14.98 8.13 -1.66
CA TYR A 65 13.92 7.98 -0.66
C TYR A 65 14.40 8.29 0.75
N THR A 66 13.59 9.08 1.45
CA THR A 66 13.71 9.35 2.90
C THR A 66 12.41 9.04 3.60
N VAL A 67 12.46 8.71 4.90
CA VAL A 67 11.27 8.41 5.69
C VAL A 67 11.31 9.18 7.02
N VAL A 68 10.14 9.68 7.42
CA VAL A 68 9.86 10.26 8.74
C VAL A 68 8.57 9.63 9.24
N ASP A 69 8.65 8.82 10.27
CA ASP A 69 7.51 8.09 10.81
C ASP A 69 7.26 8.38 12.29
N GLY A 70 6.10 7.97 12.80
CA GLY A 70 5.70 8.26 14.17
C GLY A 70 5.51 9.76 14.45
N VAL A 71 5.16 10.54 13.44
CA VAL A 71 4.99 11.99 13.58
C VAL A 71 3.71 12.32 14.34
N PRO A 72 3.77 13.00 15.49
CA PRO A 72 2.56 13.45 16.19
C PRO A 72 1.70 14.35 15.30
N ALA A 73 0.38 14.23 15.43
CA ALA A 73 -0.55 15.02 14.61
C ALA A 73 -0.29 16.52 14.67
N ALA A 74 0.08 17.06 15.84
CA ALA A 74 0.41 18.47 16.04
C ALA A 74 1.67 18.91 15.27
N ASP A 75 2.57 17.98 14.94
CA ASP A 75 3.82 18.24 14.24
C ASP A 75 3.77 17.94 12.74
N TYR A 76 2.66 17.38 12.26
CA TYR A 76 2.56 16.86 10.90
C TYR A 76 2.77 17.92 9.83
N GLU A 77 2.17 19.10 9.97
CA GLU A 77 2.42 20.24 9.06
C GLU A 77 3.89 20.63 9.00
N ARG A 78 4.53 20.71 10.16
CA ARG A 78 5.95 21.06 10.25
C ARG A 78 6.81 20.03 9.55
N ALA A 79 6.53 18.73 9.75
CA ALA A 79 7.23 17.65 9.08
C ALA A 79 7.09 17.73 7.55
N LEU A 80 5.89 17.97 7.02
CA LEU A 80 5.66 18.15 5.59
C LEU A 80 6.46 19.33 5.02
N ARG A 81 6.41 20.51 5.67
CA ARG A 81 7.16 21.70 5.22
C ARG A 81 8.67 21.47 5.23
N GLN A 82 9.19 20.72 6.21
CA GLN A 82 10.60 20.36 6.26
C GLN A 82 11.02 19.51 5.05
N GLN A 83 10.18 18.55 4.62
CA GLN A 83 10.47 17.75 3.43
C GLN A 83 10.45 18.60 2.15
N VAL A 84 9.49 19.52 2.03
CA VAL A 84 9.46 20.47 0.91
C VAL A 84 10.72 21.35 0.90
N ALA A 85 11.13 21.90 2.04
CA ALA A 85 12.35 22.70 2.18
C ALA A 85 13.62 21.92 1.85
N ALA A 86 13.63 20.60 2.11
CA ALA A 86 14.71 19.68 1.69
C ALA A 86 14.72 19.37 0.17
N GLY A 87 13.79 19.96 -0.60
CA GLY A 87 13.72 19.81 -2.06
C GLY A 87 13.04 18.52 -2.52
N VAL A 88 12.25 17.87 -1.66
CA VAL A 88 11.42 16.71 -2.02
C VAL A 88 10.37 17.14 -3.05
N LYS A 89 10.17 16.30 -4.07
CA LYS A 89 9.21 16.53 -5.16
C LYS A 89 7.93 15.70 -5.05
N LEU A 90 8.00 14.57 -4.35
CA LEU A 90 6.86 13.72 -4.06
C LEU A 90 6.87 13.37 -2.57
N ILE A 91 5.83 13.72 -1.86
CA ILE A 91 5.58 13.30 -0.49
C ILE A 91 4.48 12.24 -0.50
N VAL A 92 4.77 11.09 0.08
CA VAL A 92 3.81 9.99 0.22
C VAL A 92 3.52 9.79 1.71
N GLY A 93 2.24 9.71 2.09
CA GLY A 93 1.88 9.58 3.49
C GLY A 93 0.46 9.09 3.69
N GLU A 94 0.07 8.92 4.95
CA GLU A 94 -1.33 8.79 5.32
C GLU A 94 -1.82 10.09 5.97
N SER A 95 -3.07 10.43 5.74
CA SER A 95 -3.64 11.67 6.25
C SER A 95 -4.90 11.48 7.10
N PHE A 96 -5.21 10.25 7.50
CA PHE A 96 -6.33 9.98 8.40
C PHE A 96 -6.11 10.70 9.74
N GLY A 97 -7.00 11.66 10.04
CA GLY A 97 -6.90 12.53 11.22
C GLY A 97 -6.04 13.79 11.06
N VAL A 98 -5.22 13.92 10.02
CA VAL A 98 -4.36 15.09 9.73
C VAL A 98 -4.58 15.68 8.33
N GLU A 99 -5.65 15.31 7.67
CA GLU A 99 -5.92 15.65 6.26
C GLU A 99 -6.01 17.18 6.02
N ALA A 100 -6.63 17.92 6.93
CA ALA A 100 -6.73 19.38 6.82
C ALA A 100 -5.33 20.03 6.77
N ALA A 101 -4.44 19.57 7.64
CA ALA A 101 -3.04 20.00 7.69
C ALA A 101 -2.28 19.68 6.39
N ALA A 102 -2.38 18.44 5.92
CA ALA A 102 -1.74 18.02 4.68
C ALA A 102 -2.23 18.79 3.46
N ARG A 103 -3.54 19.04 3.36
CA ARG A 103 -4.14 19.83 2.28
C ARG A 103 -3.74 21.29 2.31
N GLN A 104 -3.57 21.86 3.49
CA GLN A 104 -3.08 23.24 3.65
C GLN A 104 -1.66 23.37 3.11
N VAL A 105 -0.74 22.47 3.54
CA VAL A 105 0.64 22.49 3.05
C VAL A 105 0.71 22.26 1.54
N ALA A 106 -0.13 21.38 0.98
CA ALA A 106 -0.18 21.19 -0.46
C ALA A 106 -0.57 22.47 -1.25
N ARG A 107 -1.49 23.27 -0.72
CA ARG A 107 -1.83 24.58 -1.33
C ARG A 107 -0.68 25.58 -1.29
N GLU A 108 0.11 25.56 -0.21
CA GLU A 108 1.26 26.47 -0.04
C GLU A 108 2.40 26.12 -1.00
N PHE A 109 2.53 24.85 -1.39
CA PHE A 109 3.62 24.33 -2.22
C PHE A 109 3.12 23.61 -3.49
N PRO A 110 2.54 24.36 -4.45
CA PRO A 110 1.85 23.77 -5.60
C PRO A 110 2.77 22.99 -6.56
N THR A 111 4.09 23.13 -6.45
CA THR A 111 5.09 22.40 -7.26
C THR A 111 5.60 21.12 -6.62
N THR A 112 5.22 20.83 -5.37
CA THR A 112 5.48 19.54 -4.69
C THR A 112 4.23 18.69 -4.78
N VAL A 113 4.37 17.43 -5.20
CA VAL A 113 3.25 16.50 -5.30
C VAL A 113 3.05 15.79 -3.97
N PHE A 114 1.81 15.72 -3.53
CA PHE A 114 1.38 14.97 -2.34
C PHE A 114 0.54 13.78 -2.81
N LEU A 115 0.94 12.57 -2.43
CA LEU A 115 0.18 11.34 -2.61
C LEU A 115 -0.19 10.81 -1.22
N MET A 116 -1.42 11.05 -0.82
CA MET A 116 -1.85 10.87 0.57
C MET A 116 -2.97 9.83 0.65
N ALA A 117 -2.84 8.92 1.60
CA ALA A 117 -3.95 8.05 1.93
C ALA A 117 -5.09 8.87 2.53
N SER A 118 -6.28 8.77 1.94
CA SER A 118 -7.43 9.57 2.29
C SER A 118 -8.73 8.98 1.76
N ASN A 119 -9.81 9.17 2.49
CA ASN A 119 -11.18 8.94 2.01
C ASN A 119 -11.76 10.15 1.26
N GLY A 120 -11.03 11.26 1.19
CA GLY A 120 -11.43 12.49 0.52
C GLY A 120 -11.18 12.45 -0.99
N ARG A 121 -11.51 13.55 -1.66
CA ARG A 121 -11.26 13.72 -3.10
C ARG A 121 -9.89 14.33 -3.34
N PRO A 122 -9.27 14.10 -4.51
CA PRO A 122 -8.08 14.83 -4.92
C PRO A 122 -8.30 16.35 -4.90
N GLN A 123 -7.23 17.13 -4.68
CA GLN A 123 -7.27 18.59 -4.70
C GLN A 123 -6.22 19.13 -5.67
N ALA A 124 -6.68 19.84 -6.69
CA ALA A 124 -5.77 20.45 -7.65
C ALA A 124 -4.89 21.53 -7.01
N PRO A 125 -3.63 21.71 -7.51
CA PRO A 125 -3.08 20.98 -8.64
C PRO A 125 -2.34 19.68 -8.26
N ASN A 126 -2.03 19.41 -6.98
CA ASN A 126 -0.93 18.56 -6.54
C ASN A 126 -1.26 17.57 -5.40
N TYR A 127 -2.47 17.59 -4.85
CA TYR A 127 -2.86 16.66 -3.79
C TYR A 127 -3.61 15.47 -4.38
N ASN A 128 -2.91 14.36 -4.48
CA ASN A 128 -3.43 13.08 -4.95
C ASN A 128 -3.87 12.23 -3.76
N VAL A 129 -4.82 11.34 -3.99
CA VAL A 129 -5.29 10.43 -2.96
C VAL A 129 -5.13 8.97 -3.40
N PHE A 130 -4.95 8.10 -2.43
CA PHE A 130 -5.01 6.66 -2.59
C PHE A 130 -5.62 6.04 -1.34
N ASP A 131 -6.00 4.77 -1.43
CA ASP A 131 -6.43 3.98 -0.29
C ASP A 131 -6.29 2.49 -0.63
N ASN A 132 -6.34 1.60 0.37
CA ASN A 132 -6.23 0.16 0.16
C ASN A 132 -7.54 -0.45 -0.33
N HIS A 133 -7.94 -0.18 -1.56
CA HIS A 133 -9.12 -0.78 -2.18
C HIS A 133 -8.91 -2.28 -2.51
N ILE A 134 -8.50 -3.07 -1.50
CA ILE A 134 -8.23 -4.51 -1.63
C ILE A 134 -9.45 -5.39 -1.35
N HIS A 135 -10.64 -4.84 -1.48
CA HIS A 135 -11.90 -5.55 -1.26
C HIS A 135 -12.08 -6.79 -2.16
N GLU A 136 -11.45 -6.80 -3.35
CA GLU A 136 -11.43 -7.98 -4.22
C GLU A 136 -10.65 -9.13 -3.58
N ALA A 137 -9.47 -8.87 -3.03
CA ALA A 137 -8.67 -9.86 -2.31
C ALA A 137 -9.35 -10.29 -0.99
N ALA A 138 -9.97 -9.35 -0.27
CA ALA A 138 -10.75 -9.66 0.92
C ALA A 138 -11.94 -10.58 0.61
N TYR A 139 -12.65 -10.35 -0.50
CA TYR A 139 -13.71 -11.25 -0.95
C TYR A 139 -13.19 -12.66 -1.26
N LEU A 140 -12.07 -12.79 -1.98
CA LEU A 140 -11.48 -14.10 -2.29
C LEU A 140 -11.01 -14.82 -1.02
N SER A 141 -10.41 -14.11 -0.07
CA SER A 141 -10.03 -14.67 1.22
C SER A 141 -11.25 -15.11 2.03
N GLY A 142 -12.37 -14.40 1.90
CA GLY A 142 -13.66 -14.80 2.46
C GLY A 142 -14.18 -16.10 1.87
N MET A 143 -14.04 -16.33 0.55
CA MET A 143 -14.41 -17.61 -0.06
C MET A 143 -13.60 -18.77 0.53
N VAL A 144 -12.29 -18.57 0.76
CA VAL A 144 -11.45 -19.56 1.45
C VAL A 144 -11.94 -19.80 2.87
N ALA A 145 -12.20 -18.71 3.63
CA ALA A 145 -12.68 -18.78 5.01
C ALA A 145 -13.98 -19.58 5.14
N GLY A 146 -14.96 -19.31 4.28
CA GLY A 146 -16.23 -20.04 4.28
C GLY A 146 -16.09 -21.52 3.99
N GLY A 147 -15.10 -21.91 3.17
CA GLY A 147 -14.80 -23.33 2.91
C GLY A 147 -14.03 -24.02 4.04
N MET A 148 -13.43 -23.26 4.94
CA MET A 148 -12.59 -23.78 6.04
C MET A 148 -13.27 -23.73 7.40
N SER A 149 -14.27 -22.88 7.61
CA SER A 149 -15.03 -22.84 8.86
C SER A 149 -15.95 -24.05 8.96
N ALA A 150 -15.80 -24.82 10.02
CA ALA A 150 -16.63 -26.00 10.29
C ALA A 150 -17.98 -25.63 10.90
N SER A 151 -18.00 -24.63 11.80
CA SER A 151 -19.22 -24.16 12.47
C SER A 151 -20.02 -23.11 11.69
N GLY A 152 -19.37 -22.47 10.71
CA GLY A 152 -19.90 -21.28 10.03
C GLY A 152 -19.96 -20.04 10.92
N ARG A 153 -19.37 -20.04 12.12
CA ARG A 153 -19.32 -18.92 13.06
C ARG A 153 -18.00 -18.19 12.90
N ILE A 154 -18.02 -17.02 12.28
CA ILE A 154 -16.81 -16.28 11.89
C ILE A 154 -16.75 -14.97 12.65
N GLY A 155 -15.63 -14.74 13.34
CA GLY A 155 -15.33 -13.52 14.06
C GLY A 155 -14.56 -12.54 13.19
N LEU A 156 -14.91 -11.25 13.26
CA LEU A 156 -14.18 -10.16 12.59
C LEU A 156 -13.79 -9.12 13.63
N VAL A 157 -12.50 -8.81 13.71
CA VAL A 157 -11.97 -7.78 14.60
C VAL A 157 -11.31 -6.70 13.76
N ALA A 158 -11.77 -5.46 13.92
CA ALA A 158 -11.34 -4.33 13.11
C ALA A 158 -11.06 -3.08 13.95
N GLY A 159 -10.37 -2.08 13.34
CA GLY A 159 -10.00 -0.84 14.00
C GLY A 159 -11.21 0.06 14.27
N PHE A 160 -11.66 0.77 13.26
CA PHE A 160 -12.79 1.71 13.33
C PHE A 160 -13.85 1.39 12.28
N PRO A 161 -15.13 1.70 12.50
CA PRO A 161 -16.22 1.51 11.54
C PRO A 161 -16.21 2.62 10.45
N VAL A 162 -15.11 2.78 9.75
CA VAL A 162 -14.96 3.77 8.68
C VAL A 162 -15.06 3.13 7.29
N PRO A 163 -15.36 3.88 6.21
CA PRO A 163 -15.56 3.34 4.88
C PRO A 163 -14.43 2.44 4.37
N GLU A 164 -13.19 2.77 4.70
CA GLU A 164 -12.00 1.98 4.33
C GLU A 164 -12.06 0.56 4.92
N VAL A 165 -12.29 0.44 6.22
CA VAL A 165 -12.36 -0.84 6.93
C VAL A 165 -13.64 -1.60 6.57
N ASN A 166 -14.78 -0.90 6.54
CA ASN A 166 -16.09 -1.49 6.31
C ASN A 166 -16.17 -2.21 4.96
N ARG A 167 -15.63 -1.60 3.87
CA ARG A 167 -15.67 -2.24 2.54
C ARG A 167 -14.90 -3.55 2.49
N LEU A 168 -13.80 -3.69 3.25
CA LEU A 168 -13.02 -4.94 3.31
C LEU A 168 -13.79 -6.01 4.07
N MET A 169 -14.34 -5.66 5.23
CA MET A 169 -15.13 -6.60 6.04
C MET A 169 -16.39 -7.07 5.29
N ASN A 170 -17.12 -6.16 4.65
CA ASN A 170 -18.32 -6.50 3.88
C ASN A 170 -18.00 -7.38 2.67
N ALA A 171 -16.89 -7.10 1.96
CA ALA A 171 -16.42 -7.94 0.85
C ALA A 171 -16.02 -9.34 1.35
N PHE A 172 -15.27 -9.43 2.45
CA PHE A 172 -14.93 -10.69 3.10
C PHE A 172 -16.18 -11.50 3.46
N MET A 173 -17.15 -10.90 4.15
CA MET A 173 -18.41 -11.53 4.52
C MET A 173 -19.19 -12.01 3.29
N SER A 174 -19.18 -11.24 2.19
CA SER A 174 -19.78 -11.64 0.92
C SER A 174 -19.10 -12.86 0.32
N GLY A 175 -17.76 -12.90 0.33
CA GLY A 175 -16.99 -14.05 -0.12
C GLY A 175 -17.25 -15.31 0.71
N VAL A 176 -17.35 -15.16 2.04
CA VAL A 176 -17.73 -16.27 2.93
C VAL A 176 -19.09 -16.84 2.52
N ARG A 177 -20.10 -16.01 2.29
CA ARG A 177 -21.45 -16.47 1.92
C ARG A 177 -21.48 -17.23 0.60
N ASP A 178 -20.58 -16.95 -0.31
CA ASP A 178 -20.48 -17.69 -1.58
C ASP A 178 -20.07 -19.18 -1.41
N THR A 179 -19.37 -19.52 -0.34
CA THR A 179 -18.90 -20.87 -0.04
C THR A 179 -19.59 -21.49 1.19
N HIS A 180 -20.11 -20.63 2.08
CA HIS A 180 -20.85 -21.00 3.28
C HIS A 180 -22.10 -20.10 3.46
N PRO A 181 -23.20 -20.33 2.72
CA PRO A 181 -24.35 -19.43 2.70
C PRO A 181 -25.04 -19.19 4.06
N ARG A 182 -24.87 -20.11 5.00
CA ARG A 182 -25.44 -20.02 6.35
C ARG A 182 -24.49 -19.50 7.41
N ALA A 183 -23.34 -18.94 6.99
CA ALA A 183 -22.37 -18.39 7.95
C ALA A 183 -22.95 -17.24 8.77
N VAL A 184 -22.60 -17.24 10.05
CA VAL A 184 -22.95 -16.22 11.05
C VAL A 184 -21.71 -15.40 11.37
N PHE A 185 -21.85 -14.08 11.39
CA PHE A 185 -20.75 -13.17 11.61
C PHE A 185 -20.87 -12.46 12.96
N MET A 186 -19.75 -12.38 13.67
CA MET A 186 -19.61 -11.62 14.91
C MET A 186 -18.56 -10.54 14.69
N VAL A 187 -18.95 -9.26 14.85
CA VAL A 187 -18.09 -8.11 14.51
C VAL A 187 -17.73 -7.35 15.79
N ARG A 188 -16.46 -6.99 15.94
CA ARG A 188 -15.94 -6.10 16.99
C ARG A 188 -15.03 -5.05 16.39
N PHE A 189 -15.24 -3.80 16.80
CA PHE A 189 -14.31 -2.69 16.57
C PHE A 189 -13.59 -2.39 17.89
N ILE A 190 -12.30 -2.08 17.81
CA ILE A 190 -11.46 -1.80 19.00
C ILE A 190 -11.20 -0.32 19.20
N ASP A 191 -11.75 0.53 18.32
CA ASP A 191 -11.59 2.00 18.35
C ASP A 191 -10.11 2.45 18.41
N SER A 192 -9.23 1.70 17.75
CA SER A 192 -7.80 1.99 17.62
C SER A 192 -7.25 1.52 16.29
N TRP A 193 -6.30 2.30 15.72
CA TRP A 193 -5.55 1.88 14.54
C TRP A 193 -4.43 0.89 14.86
N PHE A 194 -3.89 0.93 16.07
CA PHE A 194 -2.80 0.05 16.49
C PHE A 194 -2.84 -0.22 17.99
N ASP A 195 -3.57 -1.24 18.39
CA ASP A 195 -3.65 -1.76 19.75
C ASP A 195 -3.76 -3.29 19.72
N PRO A 196 -2.62 -4.01 19.53
CA PRO A 196 -2.63 -5.47 19.48
C PRO A 196 -3.20 -6.15 20.73
N PRO A 197 -2.96 -5.67 21.97
CA PRO A 197 -3.61 -6.21 23.16
C PRO A 197 -5.15 -6.15 23.12
N ALA A 198 -5.73 -5.01 22.75
CA ALA A 198 -7.17 -4.85 22.65
C ALA A 198 -7.76 -5.74 21.54
N ALA A 199 -7.09 -5.81 20.37
CA ALA A 199 -7.50 -6.68 19.26
C ALA A 199 -7.48 -8.16 19.67
N ARG A 200 -6.43 -8.58 20.41
CA ARG A 200 -6.34 -9.94 20.94
C ARG A 200 -7.46 -10.25 21.92
N GLN A 201 -7.78 -9.35 22.84
CA GLN A 201 -8.91 -9.54 23.77
C GLN A 201 -10.24 -9.66 23.04
N ALA A 202 -10.50 -8.78 22.07
CA ALA A 202 -11.71 -8.83 21.25
C ALA A 202 -11.82 -10.17 20.50
N ALA A 203 -10.70 -10.66 19.93
CA ALA A 203 -10.65 -11.94 19.22
C ALA A 203 -10.94 -13.13 20.16
N LEU A 204 -10.33 -13.17 21.34
CA LEU A 204 -10.59 -14.20 22.36
C LEU A 204 -12.08 -14.23 22.76
N ALA A 205 -12.69 -13.06 22.96
CA ALA A 205 -14.12 -12.97 23.29
C ALA A 205 -15.01 -13.52 22.16
N LEU A 206 -14.64 -13.34 20.88
CA LEU A 206 -15.36 -13.93 19.74
C LEU A 206 -15.19 -15.46 19.67
N ILE A 207 -13.99 -15.96 19.98
CA ILE A 207 -13.74 -17.41 20.05
C ILE A 207 -14.56 -18.04 21.20
N ASP A 208 -14.60 -17.41 22.36
CA ASP A 208 -15.41 -17.88 23.50
C ASP A 208 -16.92 -17.90 23.18
N GLN A 209 -17.37 -17.07 22.21
CA GLN A 209 -18.73 -17.09 21.65
C GLN A 209 -18.91 -18.11 20.53
N GLY A 210 -17.88 -18.92 20.25
CA GLY A 210 -17.93 -20.04 19.32
C GLY A 210 -17.44 -19.72 17.90
N ALA A 211 -16.69 -18.63 17.67
CA ALA A 211 -16.00 -18.45 16.40
C ALA A 211 -14.92 -19.51 16.22
N ASP A 212 -14.93 -20.22 15.10
CA ASP A 212 -13.89 -21.19 14.73
C ASP A 212 -12.95 -20.67 13.65
N LEU A 213 -13.24 -19.49 13.11
CA LEU A 213 -12.39 -18.78 12.17
C LEU A 213 -12.50 -17.28 12.40
N LEU A 214 -11.34 -16.56 12.31
CA LEU A 214 -11.27 -15.12 12.50
C LEU A 214 -10.79 -14.39 11.24
N TYR A 215 -11.28 -13.18 11.02
CA TYR A 215 -10.69 -12.21 10.07
C TYR A 215 -9.82 -11.23 10.85
N ALA A 216 -8.50 -11.33 10.65
CA ALA A 216 -7.50 -10.55 11.36
C ALA A 216 -7.25 -9.21 10.62
N GLU A 217 -8.20 -8.29 10.70
CA GLU A 217 -8.02 -6.95 10.13
C GLU A 217 -7.00 -6.15 10.96
N ARG A 218 -6.84 -6.47 12.26
CA ARG A 218 -5.86 -5.85 13.16
C ARG A 218 -4.81 -6.84 13.69
N PRO A 219 -3.56 -6.38 13.94
CA PRO A 219 -2.56 -7.14 14.70
C PRO A 219 -3.09 -7.53 16.09
N GLY A 220 -2.73 -8.72 16.58
CA GLY A 220 -3.23 -9.31 17.83
C GLY A 220 -4.27 -10.41 17.62
N VAL A 221 -4.99 -10.39 16.49
CA VAL A 221 -6.04 -11.37 16.19
C VAL A 221 -5.46 -12.74 15.83
N ALA A 222 -4.37 -12.77 15.04
CA ALA A 222 -3.69 -14.02 14.66
C ALA A 222 -3.07 -14.71 15.87
N GLU A 223 -2.54 -13.95 16.82
CA GLU A 223 -2.01 -14.43 18.10
C GLU A 223 -3.11 -15.10 18.95
N ALA A 224 -4.29 -14.49 19.04
CA ALA A 224 -5.43 -15.08 19.73
C ALA A 224 -5.91 -16.38 19.06
N ALA A 225 -5.98 -16.39 17.73
CA ALA A 225 -6.36 -17.56 16.96
C ALA A 225 -5.37 -18.72 17.19
N GLN A 226 -4.05 -18.44 17.16
CA GLN A 226 -3.01 -19.42 17.43
C GLN A 226 -3.13 -20.00 18.84
N GLU A 227 -3.30 -19.13 19.85
CA GLU A 227 -3.45 -19.55 21.25
C GLU A 227 -4.61 -20.53 21.45
N ARG A 228 -5.73 -20.25 20.81
CA ARG A 228 -6.96 -21.06 20.92
C ARG A 228 -7.06 -22.15 19.86
N ARG A 229 -6.06 -22.28 18.97
CA ARG A 229 -6.01 -23.28 17.89
C ARG A 229 -7.22 -23.22 16.96
N VAL A 230 -7.72 -22.00 16.69
CA VAL A 230 -8.71 -21.73 15.66
C VAL A 230 -8.02 -21.15 14.43
N LEU A 231 -8.71 -21.14 13.29
CA LEU A 231 -8.17 -20.62 12.04
C LEU A 231 -8.30 -19.10 11.95
N ALA A 232 -7.45 -18.50 11.12
CA ALA A 232 -7.62 -17.07 10.81
C ALA A 232 -7.25 -16.77 9.35
N ILE A 233 -7.78 -15.66 8.86
CA ILE A 233 -7.43 -15.01 7.59
C ILE A 233 -6.70 -13.72 7.90
N GLY A 234 -5.54 -13.54 7.27
CA GLY A 234 -4.73 -12.32 7.39
C GLY A 234 -5.22 -11.19 6.48
N ASN A 235 -4.81 -9.97 6.78
CA ASN A 235 -5.14 -8.78 6.01
C ASN A 235 -3.89 -7.93 5.77
N VAL A 236 -3.80 -7.28 4.60
CA VAL A 236 -2.74 -6.37 4.15
C VAL A 236 -1.40 -7.06 3.89
N VAL A 237 -0.93 -7.93 4.80
CA VAL A 237 0.34 -8.65 4.71
C VAL A 237 0.14 -10.16 4.83
N ASP A 238 1.10 -10.93 4.33
CA ASP A 238 1.10 -12.38 4.53
C ASP A 238 1.62 -12.71 5.92
N LEU A 239 0.75 -13.30 6.74
CA LEU A 239 1.06 -13.71 8.11
C LEU A 239 1.43 -15.18 8.23
N GLN A 240 1.45 -15.96 7.14
CA GLN A 240 1.69 -17.41 7.18
C GLN A 240 3.09 -17.78 7.71
N ALA A 241 4.10 -16.94 7.43
CA ALA A 241 5.44 -17.18 7.96
C ALA A 241 5.50 -17.15 9.50
N GLN A 242 4.66 -16.30 10.12
CA GLN A 242 4.58 -16.16 11.58
C GLN A 242 3.61 -17.15 12.21
N PHE A 243 2.51 -17.46 11.52
CA PHE A 243 1.41 -18.29 12.01
C PHE A 243 1.05 -19.42 11.01
N PRO A 244 1.99 -20.32 10.68
CA PRO A 244 1.85 -21.25 9.55
C PRO A 244 0.74 -22.29 9.72
N ASP A 245 0.31 -22.57 10.94
CA ASP A 245 -0.76 -23.53 11.24
C ASP A 245 -2.09 -22.85 11.59
N THR A 246 -2.14 -21.52 11.54
CA THR A 246 -3.29 -20.71 11.93
C THR A 246 -3.83 -19.88 10.76
N ILE A 247 -2.94 -19.21 10.00
CA ILE A 247 -3.34 -18.39 8.87
C ILE A 247 -3.51 -19.24 7.62
N VAL A 248 -4.75 -19.36 7.18
CA VAL A 248 -5.10 -20.13 5.98
C VAL A 248 -4.71 -19.39 4.71
N ALA A 249 -5.00 -18.11 4.65
CA ALA A 249 -4.66 -17.19 3.57
C ALA A 249 -4.69 -15.75 4.08
N SER A 250 -4.18 -14.83 3.27
CA SER A 250 -4.23 -13.39 3.57
C SER A 250 -4.69 -12.60 2.34
N ALA A 251 -5.50 -11.56 2.55
CA ALA A 251 -5.76 -10.54 1.54
C ALA A 251 -4.58 -9.57 1.51
N LEU A 252 -3.78 -9.61 0.46
CA LEU A 252 -2.55 -8.84 0.35
C LEU A 252 -2.77 -7.49 -0.33
N TRP A 253 -2.08 -6.47 0.15
CA TRP A 253 -1.98 -5.18 -0.51
C TRP A 253 -0.57 -4.95 -1.03
N ASP A 254 -0.45 -4.55 -2.30
CA ASP A 254 0.80 -4.15 -2.93
C ASP A 254 0.72 -2.70 -3.40
N MET A 255 1.54 -1.85 -2.78
CA MET A 255 1.64 -0.44 -3.15
C MET A 255 2.55 -0.17 -4.35
N GLN A 256 3.28 -1.19 -4.85
CA GLN A 256 4.23 -0.99 -5.94
C GLN A 256 3.58 -0.37 -7.20
N PRO A 257 2.41 -0.85 -7.69
CA PRO A 257 1.78 -0.23 -8.86
C PRO A 257 1.38 1.23 -8.66
N THR A 258 0.95 1.60 -7.45
CA THR A 258 0.62 2.99 -7.09
C THR A 258 1.88 3.87 -7.09
N ILE A 259 2.95 3.40 -6.45
CA ILE A 259 4.21 4.14 -6.34
C ILE A 259 4.87 4.28 -7.72
N ASP A 260 4.94 3.22 -8.52
CA ASP A 260 5.54 3.25 -9.86
C ASP A 260 4.83 4.26 -10.77
N GLU A 261 3.50 4.28 -10.77
CA GLU A 261 2.75 5.26 -11.55
C GLU A 261 2.95 6.69 -11.01
N ALA A 262 2.95 6.88 -9.69
CA ALA A 262 3.15 8.21 -9.10
C ALA A 262 4.56 8.75 -9.43
N VAL A 263 5.59 7.95 -9.26
CA VAL A 263 6.98 8.30 -9.60
C VAL A 263 7.10 8.65 -11.08
N LYS A 264 6.55 7.83 -11.97
CA LYS A 264 6.55 8.07 -13.42
C LYS A 264 5.90 9.42 -13.77
N VAL A 265 4.74 9.73 -13.19
CA VAL A 265 4.00 10.96 -13.46
C VAL A 265 4.75 12.20 -12.96
N VAL A 266 5.31 12.12 -11.75
CA VAL A 266 6.06 13.22 -11.15
C VAL A 266 7.38 13.45 -11.89
N ALA A 267 8.10 12.39 -12.26
CA ALA A 267 9.32 12.47 -13.07
C ALA A 267 9.08 13.10 -14.46
N ALA A 268 7.89 12.90 -15.03
CA ALA A 268 7.48 13.55 -16.28
C ALA A 268 7.07 15.02 -16.10
N GLY A 269 7.14 15.58 -14.88
CA GLY A 269 6.76 16.97 -14.59
C GLY A 269 5.25 17.23 -14.64
N THR A 270 4.44 16.18 -14.59
CA THR A 270 2.98 16.31 -14.68
C THR A 270 2.39 16.61 -13.31
N LEU A 271 1.74 17.77 -13.17
CA LEU A 271 0.97 18.14 -12.00
C LEU A 271 -0.51 17.94 -12.31
N PHE A 272 -1.07 16.85 -11.82
CA PHE A 272 -2.48 16.53 -11.99
C PHE A 272 -2.98 15.73 -10.78
N ALA A 273 -3.87 16.33 -10.01
CA ALA A 273 -4.46 15.69 -8.85
C ALA A 273 -5.46 14.61 -9.27
N ARG A 274 -5.26 13.37 -8.83
CA ARG A 274 -6.09 12.21 -9.14
C ARG A 274 -6.23 11.24 -7.98
N ASP A 275 -7.20 10.35 -8.11
CA ASP A 275 -7.39 9.21 -7.24
C ASP A 275 -6.66 7.98 -7.81
N TYR A 276 -5.79 7.39 -6.98
CA TYR A 276 -5.00 6.19 -7.29
C TYR A 276 -5.66 4.90 -6.81
N ALA A 277 -6.88 4.94 -6.25
CA ALA A 277 -7.58 3.77 -5.69
C ALA A 277 -7.59 2.56 -6.61
N ARG A 278 -7.74 2.78 -7.94
CA ARG A 278 -7.77 1.71 -8.95
C ARG A 278 -6.52 0.82 -8.95
N PHE A 279 -5.36 1.37 -8.50
CA PHE A 279 -4.11 0.63 -8.50
C PHE A 279 -4.06 -0.44 -7.40
N SER A 280 -4.98 -0.43 -6.43
CA SER A 280 -5.16 -1.50 -5.44
C SER A 280 -5.95 -2.70 -5.96
N SER A 281 -6.37 -2.74 -7.22
CA SER A 281 -7.15 -3.84 -7.79
C SER A 281 -6.30 -5.08 -8.12
N LEU A 282 -6.93 -6.25 -8.14
CA LEU A 282 -6.32 -7.50 -8.64
C LEU A 282 -5.81 -7.36 -10.07
N ARG A 283 -6.58 -6.69 -10.93
CA ARG A 283 -6.21 -6.45 -12.35
C ARG A 283 -4.88 -5.72 -12.50
N LEU A 284 -4.62 -4.73 -11.65
CA LEU A 284 -3.39 -3.94 -11.68
C LEU A 284 -2.33 -4.46 -10.70
N LYS A 285 -2.55 -5.64 -10.11
CA LYS A 285 -1.63 -6.32 -9.18
C LYS A 285 -1.37 -5.54 -7.89
N GLY A 286 -2.24 -4.60 -7.54
CA GLY A 286 -2.17 -3.87 -6.26
C GLY A 286 -2.81 -4.64 -5.12
N SER A 287 -3.43 -5.76 -5.39
CA SER A 287 -3.87 -6.73 -4.38
C SER A 287 -3.79 -8.16 -4.91
N SER A 288 -3.76 -9.12 -4.01
CA SER A 288 -3.82 -10.54 -4.32
C SER A 288 -4.29 -11.33 -3.11
N LEU A 289 -4.73 -12.56 -3.35
CA LEU A 289 -4.83 -13.57 -2.31
C LEU A 289 -3.45 -14.20 -2.13
N SER A 290 -2.98 -14.40 -0.88
CA SER A 290 -1.73 -15.11 -0.62
C SER A 290 -1.79 -16.56 -1.10
N PRO A 291 -0.65 -17.24 -1.30
CA PRO A 291 -0.62 -18.70 -1.37
C PRO A 291 -1.29 -19.32 -0.13
N LEU A 292 -1.70 -20.58 -0.23
CA LEU A 292 -2.33 -21.28 0.89
C LEU A 292 -1.31 -21.90 1.88
N GLY A 293 -0.03 -21.88 1.55
CA GLY A 293 1.05 -22.37 2.42
C GLY A 293 0.81 -23.80 2.92
N ARG A 294 0.80 -23.99 4.24
CA ARG A 294 0.54 -25.31 4.85
C ARG A 294 -0.90 -25.80 4.68
N PHE A 295 -1.79 -24.95 4.20
CA PHE A 295 -3.18 -25.30 3.92
C PHE A 295 -3.40 -25.73 2.46
N GLU A 296 -2.34 -25.77 1.62
CA GLU A 296 -2.41 -26.38 0.29
C GLU A 296 -2.86 -27.83 0.42
N GLY A 297 -3.90 -28.19 -0.32
CA GLY A 297 -4.54 -29.52 -0.22
C GLY A 297 -5.45 -29.72 1.01
N ARG A 298 -5.45 -28.81 1.99
CA ARG A 298 -6.39 -28.83 3.15
C ARG A 298 -7.65 -28.02 2.88
N VAL A 299 -7.55 -26.95 2.09
CA VAL A 299 -8.72 -26.26 1.56
C VAL A 299 -9.41 -27.17 0.55
N PRO A 300 -10.74 -27.44 0.67
CA PRO A 300 -11.45 -28.32 -0.25
C PRO A 300 -11.24 -27.91 -1.72
N ALA A 301 -10.97 -28.89 -2.60
CA ALA A 301 -10.70 -28.63 -4.02
C ALA A 301 -11.81 -27.82 -4.70
N ALA A 302 -13.07 -28.10 -4.38
CA ALA A 302 -14.20 -27.33 -4.91
C ALA A 302 -14.15 -25.84 -4.52
N VAL A 303 -13.57 -25.50 -3.37
CA VAL A 303 -13.39 -24.11 -2.93
C VAL A 303 -12.26 -23.47 -3.70
N THR A 304 -11.09 -24.13 -3.79
CA THR A 304 -9.93 -23.59 -4.53
C THR A 304 -10.25 -23.37 -6.01
N ASP A 305 -11.00 -24.28 -6.64
CA ASP A 305 -11.43 -24.13 -8.03
C ASP A 305 -12.40 -22.94 -8.22
N ARG A 306 -13.35 -22.76 -7.29
CA ARG A 306 -14.24 -21.60 -7.29
C ARG A 306 -13.48 -20.30 -7.09
N VAL A 307 -12.49 -20.26 -6.19
CA VAL A 307 -11.62 -19.11 -5.96
C VAL A 307 -10.82 -18.76 -7.21
N LYS A 308 -10.20 -19.76 -7.88
CA LYS A 308 -9.49 -19.56 -9.15
C LYS A 308 -10.39 -18.99 -10.24
N ALA A 309 -11.57 -19.59 -10.44
CA ALA A 309 -12.55 -19.11 -11.42
C ALA A 309 -13.03 -17.68 -11.12
N ARG A 310 -13.29 -17.38 -9.84
CA ARG A 310 -13.72 -16.05 -9.40
C ARG A 310 -12.61 -15.01 -9.58
N THR A 311 -11.37 -15.37 -9.27
CA THR A 311 -10.20 -14.49 -9.50
C THR A 311 -10.09 -14.13 -11.00
N ALA A 312 -10.20 -15.11 -11.89
CA ALA A 312 -10.18 -14.86 -13.33
C ALA A 312 -11.34 -13.97 -13.77
N ALA A 313 -12.55 -14.17 -13.24
CA ALA A 313 -13.71 -13.36 -13.53
C ALA A 313 -13.57 -11.89 -13.05
N ILE A 314 -12.96 -11.67 -11.87
CA ILE A 314 -12.66 -10.33 -11.36
C ILE A 314 -11.62 -9.64 -12.26
N VAL A 315 -10.51 -10.31 -12.55
CA VAL A 315 -9.42 -9.76 -13.37
C VAL A 315 -9.90 -9.40 -14.78
N SER A 316 -10.76 -10.21 -15.38
CA SER A 316 -11.36 -9.92 -16.69
C SER A 316 -12.47 -8.85 -16.65
N GLY A 317 -13.03 -8.57 -15.46
CA GLY A 317 -14.18 -7.68 -15.29
C GLY A 317 -15.54 -8.36 -15.50
N ALA A 318 -15.58 -9.69 -15.71
CA ALA A 318 -16.82 -10.47 -15.80
C ALA A 318 -17.56 -10.58 -14.45
N PHE A 319 -16.86 -10.36 -13.35
CA PHE A 319 -17.44 -10.26 -12.02
C PHE A 319 -16.88 -9.03 -11.29
N VAL A 320 -17.76 -8.27 -10.67
CA VAL A 320 -17.41 -7.09 -9.88
C VAL A 320 -17.78 -7.35 -8.43
N VAL A 321 -16.77 -7.28 -7.54
CA VAL A 321 -17.01 -7.32 -6.10
C VAL A 321 -17.67 -6.01 -5.69
N ARG A 322 -18.84 -6.10 -5.06
CA ARG A 322 -19.57 -4.91 -4.59
C ARG A 322 -18.77 -4.22 -3.49
N VAL A 323 -18.58 -2.92 -3.63
CA VAL A 323 -18.06 -2.06 -2.57
C VAL A 323 -19.22 -1.60 -1.69
N ASP A 324 -19.18 -1.99 -0.41
CA ASP A 324 -20.14 -1.57 0.60
C ASP A 324 -19.39 -0.86 1.74
N PRO A 325 -19.46 0.48 1.84
CA PRO A 325 -18.78 1.25 2.88
C PRO A 325 -19.60 1.32 4.19
N GLY A 326 -20.79 0.75 4.23
CA GLY A 326 -21.64 0.73 5.43
C GLY A 326 -21.05 -0.13 6.53
N THR A 327 -21.30 0.25 7.79
CA THR A 327 -20.82 -0.52 8.95
C THR A 327 -21.31 -1.97 8.87
N PRO A 328 -20.39 -2.97 8.87
CA PRO A 328 -20.77 -4.36 8.81
C PRO A 328 -21.60 -4.76 10.03
N ARG A 329 -22.71 -5.44 9.77
CA ARG A 329 -23.59 -5.90 10.85
C ARG A 329 -23.29 -7.37 11.12
N GLY A 330 -22.82 -7.66 12.33
CA GLY A 330 -22.81 -9.02 12.86
C GLY A 330 -24.24 -9.48 13.11
N GLN A 331 -24.50 -10.74 12.88
CA GLN A 331 -25.70 -11.40 13.40
C GLN A 331 -25.31 -11.95 14.77
N LEU A 332 -25.77 -11.34 15.84
CA LEU A 332 -25.77 -11.99 17.16
C LEU A 332 -26.81 -13.12 17.10
N PRO A 333 -26.50 -14.28 17.70
CA PRO A 333 -27.47 -15.37 17.80
C PRO A 333 -28.71 -14.96 18.60
#